data_aeea00f3c2d0625fb3c9e27162c27c0a
#
_entry.id   aeea00f3c2d0625fb3c9e27162c27c0a
#
_cell.length_a   1.000
_cell.length_b   1.000
_cell.length_c   1.000
_cell.angle_alpha   90.00
_cell.angle_beta   90.00
_cell.angle_gamma   90.00
#
_symmetry.space_group_name_H-M   'P 1'
#
loop_
_entity.id
_entity.type
_entity.pdbx_description
1 polymer ?
#
loop_
_entity_poly.entity_id
_entity_poly.type
_entity_poly.pdbx_seq_one_letter_code
_entity_poly.pdbx_strand_id
1 'polypeptide(L)'
;MSYPAHGANAEALYNSLHIEIPKNIIDLSENVNSLGQPQAVKELWPTLLSSLGKYPNEQVEPFRSKIAEYHQVAPDYIAVGNGAAECLMVLARHFQQSRAIVLEPSFSEYKRTLHQEGVT
;
A
#
# COMPACT_ATOMS: atom_id res chain seq x y z
N MET A 1 -12.80 14.34 -19.21
CA MET A 1 -11.40 14.27 -18.83
C MET A 1 -11.26 13.22 -17.73
N SER A 2 -10.37 12.27 -17.87
CA SER A 2 -10.11 11.25 -16.83
C SER A 2 -8.80 11.64 -16.12
N TYR A 3 -8.91 11.98 -14.84
CA TYR A 3 -7.73 12.21 -14.01
C TYR A 3 -7.07 10.87 -13.63
N PRO A 4 -5.74 10.84 -13.38
CA PRO A 4 -5.08 9.66 -12.83
C PRO A 4 -5.77 9.20 -11.54
N ALA A 5 -6.00 7.91 -11.42
CA ALA A 5 -6.68 7.34 -10.24
C ALA A 5 -5.80 7.36 -8.97
N HIS A 6 -4.49 7.45 -9.15
CA HIS A 6 -3.49 7.47 -8.07
C HIS A 6 -2.60 8.69 -8.19
N GLY A 7 -2.05 9.14 -7.06
CA GLY A 7 -0.97 10.10 -7.01
C GLY A 7 0.33 9.58 -7.65
N ALA A 8 1.42 10.33 -7.54
CA ALA A 8 2.73 10.03 -8.15
C ALA A 8 2.69 9.90 -9.69
N ASN A 9 1.73 10.52 -10.34
CA ASN A 9 1.48 10.44 -11.78
C ASN A 9 1.40 11.81 -12.44
N ALA A 10 2.31 12.70 -12.04
CA ALA A 10 2.34 14.08 -12.50
C ALA A 10 2.39 14.17 -14.04
N GLU A 11 3.23 13.35 -14.68
CA GLU A 11 3.35 13.33 -16.15
C GLU A 11 2.00 12.98 -16.82
N ALA A 12 1.32 11.93 -16.34
CA ALA A 12 0.02 11.55 -16.87
C ALA A 12 -1.04 12.65 -16.66
N LEU A 13 -0.98 13.36 -15.52
CA LEU A 13 -1.87 14.49 -15.26
C LEU A 13 -1.63 15.65 -16.23
N TYR A 14 -0.39 16.11 -16.39
CA TYR A 14 -0.03 17.19 -17.30
C TYR A 14 -0.41 16.86 -18.75
N ASN A 15 -0.13 15.62 -19.19
CA ASN A 15 -0.51 15.15 -20.52
C ASN A 15 -2.05 15.13 -20.71
N SER A 16 -2.82 14.70 -19.71
CA SER A 16 -4.29 14.69 -19.78
C SER A 16 -4.91 16.09 -19.87
N LEU A 17 -4.22 17.09 -19.33
CA LEU A 17 -4.60 18.50 -19.35
C LEU A 17 -4.06 19.25 -20.57
N HIS A 18 -3.20 18.61 -21.40
CA HIS A 18 -2.48 19.24 -22.51
C HIS A 18 -1.63 20.45 -22.07
N ILE A 19 -1.00 20.34 -20.89
CA ILE A 19 -0.14 21.38 -20.31
C ILE A 19 1.30 20.89 -20.36
N GLU A 20 2.23 21.80 -20.67
CA GLU A 20 3.65 21.50 -20.65
C GLU A 20 4.12 21.11 -19.24
N ILE A 21 4.93 20.03 -19.16
CA ILE A 21 5.45 19.53 -17.89
C ILE A 21 6.56 20.49 -17.40
N PRO A 22 6.40 21.13 -16.23
CA PRO A 22 7.42 22.03 -15.70
C PRO A 22 8.69 21.27 -15.30
N LYS A 23 9.84 21.95 -15.39
CA LYS A 23 11.13 21.35 -15.01
C LYS A 23 11.20 20.93 -13.54
N ASN A 24 10.51 21.66 -12.67
CA ASN A 24 10.46 21.37 -11.23
C ASN A 24 9.00 21.16 -10.82
N ILE A 25 8.72 19.98 -10.32
CA ILE A 25 7.40 19.61 -9.80
C ILE A 25 7.52 19.40 -8.30
N ILE A 26 6.63 20.03 -7.53
CA ILE A 26 6.40 19.70 -6.13
C ILE A 26 5.19 18.77 -6.09
N ASP A 27 5.42 17.48 -5.92
CA ASP A 27 4.37 16.49 -5.86
C ASP A 27 3.93 16.26 -4.41
N LEU A 28 2.69 16.65 -4.10
CA LEU A 28 2.05 16.44 -2.80
C LEU A 28 0.97 15.35 -2.86
N SER A 29 0.92 14.59 -3.95
CA SER A 29 -0.10 13.57 -4.18
C SER A 29 0.28 12.18 -3.70
N GLU A 30 1.49 12.01 -3.19
CA GLU A 30 2.00 10.74 -2.66
C GLU A 30 2.47 10.88 -1.21
N ASN A 31 2.32 9.80 -0.45
CA ASN A 31 2.74 9.76 0.95
C ASN A 31 4.09 9.05 1.09
N VAL A 32 5.15 9.70 0.59
CA VAL A 32 6.52 9.22 0.71
C VAL A 32 7.31 10.03 1.74
N ASN A 33 8.25 9.36 2.42
CA ASN A 33 9.14 10.03 3.35
C ASN A 33 10.24 10.79 2.58
N SER A 34 10.16 12.11 2.55
CA SER A 34 11.15 12.98 1.89
C SER A 34 12.57 12.89 2.48
N LEU A 35 12.72 12.37 3.70
CA LEU A 35 14.02 12.08 4.32
C LEU A 35 14.65 10.78 3.82
N GLY A 36 13.94 10.02 3.01
CA GLY A 36 14.36 8.73 2.47
C GLY A 36 14.28 7.57 3.48
N GLN A 37 15.00 6.51 3.19
CA GLN A 37 14.97 5.31 4.04
C GLN A 37 15.70 5.53 5.37
N PRO A 38 15.23 4.94 6.48
CA PRO A 38 15.94 4.92 7.74
C PRO A 38 17.35 4.36 7.59
N GLN A 39 18.31 4.89 8.35
CA GLN A 39 19.69 4.46 8.26
C GLN A 39 19.87 2.96 8.56
N ALA A 40 19.15 2.44 9.56
CA ALA A 40 19.16 1.02 9.89
C ALA A 40 18.75 0.11 8.72
N VAL A 41 17.79 0.56 7.87
CA VAL A 41 17.38 -0.18 6.67
C VAL A 41 18.52 -0.20 5.63
N LYS A 42 19.19 0.95 5.42
CA LYS A 42 20.31 1.04 4.49
C LYS A 42 21.47 0.11 4.89
N GLU A 43 21.77 0.05 6.16
CA GLU A 43 22.83 -0.82 6.71
C GLU A 43 22.50 -2.31 6.60
N LEU A 44 21.21 -2.64 6.78
CA LEU A 44 20.76 -4.03 6.70
C LEU A 44 20.60 -4.53 5.25
N TRP A 45 20.37 -3.63 4.29
CA TRP A 45 20.03 -3.97 2.91
C TRP A 45 20.98 -4.96 2.24
N PRO A 46 22.32 -4.80 2.34
CA PRO A 46 23.25 -5.75 1.73
C PRO A 46 23.10 -7.19 2.26
N THR A 47 22.73 -7.35 3.54
CA THR A 47 22.56 -8.68 4.16
C THR A 47 21.28 -9.37 3.68
N LEU A 48 20.28 -8.62 3.26
CA LEU A 48 18.99 -9.15 2.81
C LEU A 48 19.06 -9.76 1.39
N LEU A 49 20.07 -9.43 0.60
CA LEU A 49 20.25 -9.96 -0.75
C LEU A 49 20.32 -11.50 -0.77
N SER A 50 20.92 -12.10 0.23
CA SER A 50 21.00 -13.56 0.36
C SER A 50 19.66 -14.24 0.61
N SER A 51 18.66 -13.48 1.04
CA SER A 51 17.31 -13.97 1.31
C SER A 51 16.44 -14.03 0.06
N LEU A 52 16.79 -13.30 -1.00
CA LEU A 52 15.99 -13.23 -2.24
C LEU A 52 15.90 -14.57 -2.99
N GLY A 53 16.84 -15.47 -2.77
CA GLY A 53 16.84 -16.82 -3.36
C GLY A 53 16.04 -17.87 -2.58
N LYS A 54 15.34 -17.48 -1.53
CA LYS A 54 14.61 -18.38 -0.65
C LYS A 54 13.13 -18.06 -0.65
N TYR A 55 12.30 -19.09 -0.53
CA TYR A 55 10.89 -18.86 -0.27
C TYR A 55 10.71 -18.19 1.12
N PRO A 56 9.79 -17.24 1.24
CA PRO A 56 9.45 -16.67 2.54
C PRO A 56 8.82 -17.75 3.45
N ASN A 57 8.89 -17.50 4.76
CA ASN A 57 8.21 -18.34 5.74
C ASN A 57 6.69 -18.23 5.54
N GLU A 58 5.98 -19.36 5.39
CA GLU A 58 4.54 -19.41 5.13
C GLU A 58 3.71 -18.73 6.22
N GLN A 59 4.18 -18.78 7.48
CA GLN A 59 3.51 -18.15 8.60
C GLN A 59 3.96 -16.72 8.86
N VAL A 60 4.87 -16.22 7.99
CA VAL A 60 5.42 -14.86 8.05
C VAL A 60 6.14 -14.55 9.37
N GLU A 61 6.69 -15.60 10.00
CA GLU A 61 7.49 -15.43 11.22
C GLU A 61 8.97 -15.09 10.89
N PRO A 62 9.64 -14.30 11.71
CA PRO A 62 9.18 -13.74 13.00
C PRO A 62 8.45 -12.39 12.89
N PHE A 63 8.12 -11.94 11.67
CA PHE A 63 7.55 -10.62 11.42
C PHE A 63 6.18 -10.46 12.10
N ARG A 64 5.28 -11.44 11.96
CA ARG A 64 3.95 -11.44 12.56
C ARG A 64 4.02 -11.31 14.10
N SER A 65 4.88 -12.13 14.74
CA SER A 65 5.07 -12.07 16.19
C SER A 65 5.63 -10.74 16.66
N LYS A 66 6.54 -10.12 15.89
CA LYS A 66 7.11 -8.81 16.23
C LYS A 66 6.08 -7.67 16.13
N ILE A 67 5.21 -7.70 15.14
CA ILE A 67 4.11 -6.75 15.02
C ILE A 67 3.11 -6.93 16.18
N ALA A 68 2.78 -8.16 16.51
CA ALA A 68 1.89 -8.47 17.63
C ALA A 68 2.44 -7.96 18.97
N GLU A 69 3.74 -8.18 19.22
CA GLU A 69 4.44 -7.65 20.40
C GLU A 69 4.40 -6.12 20.45
N TYR A 70 4.69 -5.45 19.33
CA TYR A 70 4.66 -3.99 19.23
C TYR A 70 3.26 -3.41 19.55
N HIS A 71 2.20 -4.05 19.05
CA HIS A 71 0.82 -3.64 19.27
C HIS A 71 0.18 -4.21 20.53
N GLN A 72 0.90 -5.04 21.29
CA GLN A 72 0.42 -5.69 22.52
C GLN A 72 -0.87 -6.51 22.30
N VAL A 73 -0.91 -7.25 21.20
CA VAL A 73 -2.01 -8.17 20.85
C VAL A 73 -1.48 -9.59 20.62
N ALA A 74 -2.37 -10.58 20.62
CA ALA A 74 -1.95 -11.93 20.25
C ALA A 74 -1.61 -12.02 18.74
N PRO A 75 -0.66 -12.86 18.31
CA PRO A 75 -0.28 -13.01 16.91
C PRO A 75 -1.44 -13.34 15.97
N ASP A 76 -2.47 -14.01 16.46
CA ASP A 76 -3.67 -14.37 15.70
C ASP A 76 -4.52 -13.15 15.28
N TYR A 77 -4.30 -12.00 15.88
CA TYR A 77 -4.92 -10.74 15.45
C TYR A 77 -4.14 -10.01 14.36
N ILE A 78 -3.01 -10.57 13.90
CA ILE A 78 -2.17 -9.96 12.86
C ILE A 78 -2.31 -10.76 11.57
N ALA A 79 -2.84 -10.10 10.55
CA ALA A 79 -2.78 -10.54 9.16
C ALA A 79 -1.68 -9.74 8.43
N VAL A 80 -0.91 -10.42 7.60
CA VAL A 80 0.19 -9.80 6.85
C VAL A 80 -0.08 -9.94 5.35
N GLY A 81 0.17 -8.88 4.61
CA GLY A 81 0.01 -8.85 3.15
C GLY A 81 1.09 -7.98 2.49
N ASN A 82 1.18 -8.07 1.17
CA ASN A 82 2.09 -7.28 0.33
C ASN A 82 1.56 -5.85 0.14
N GLY A 83 1.74 -5.05 1.17
CA GLY A 83 1.25 -3.68 1.19
C GLY A 83 -0.26 -3.57 1.48
N ALA A 84 -0.71 -2.34 1.66
CA ALA A 84 -2.10 -2.04 2.02
C ALA A 84 -3.11 -2.52 0.97
N ALA A 85 -2.75 -2.51 -0.31
CA ALA A 85 -3.66 -2.92 -1.39
C ALA A 85 -4.06 -4.39 -1.27
N GLU A 86 -3.11 -5.30 -1.04
CA GLU A 86 -3.44 -6.72 -0.84
C GLU A 86 -4.27 -6.93 0.43
N CYS A 87 -3.92 -6.27 1.52
CA CYS A 87 -4.72 -6.35 2.75
C CYS A 87 -6.17 -5.90 2.53
N LEU A 88 -6.38 -4.82 1.75
CA LEU A 88 -7.73 -4.35 1.39
C LEU A 88 -8.48 -5.37 0.53
N MET A 89 -7.80 -6.01 -0.43
CA MET A 89 -8.41 -7.06 -1.26
C MET A 89 -8.86 -8.25 -0.43
N VAL A 90 -8.01 -8.72 0.48
CA VAL A 90 -8.35 -9.84 1.37
C VAL A 90 -9.52 -9.48 2.28
N LEU A 91 -9.54 -8.27 2.86
CA LEU A 91 -10.64 -7.80 3.67
C LEU A 91 -11.94 -7.70 2.87
N ALA A 92 -11.90 -7.09 1.69
CA ALA A 92 -13.09 -6.96 0.83
C ALA A 92 -13.65 -8.33 0.44
N ARG A 93 -12.77 -9.29 0.11
CA ARG A 93 -13.17 -10.66 -0.18
C ARG A 93 -13.80 -11.37 1.02
N HIS A 94 -13.31 -11.11 2.23
CA HIS A 94 -13.91 -11.66 3.45
C HIS A 94 -15.33 -11.14 3.67
N PHE A 95 -15.60 -9.89 3.28
CA PHE A 95 -16.89 -9.23 3.44
C PHE A 95 -17.74 -9.23 2.15
N GLN A 96 -17.52 -10.16 1.24
CA GLN A 96 -18.37 -10.33 0.04
C GLN A 96 -19.86 -10.37 0.41
N GLN A 97 -20.72 -9.83 -0.47
CA GLN A 97 -22.17 -9.76 -0.29
C GLN A 97 -22.63 -8.93 0.92
N SER A 98 -21.75 -8.13 1.50
CA SER A 98 -22.11 -7.16 2.54
C SER A 98 -22.20 -5.75 1.97
N ARG A 99 -22.48 -4.78 2.84
CA ARG A 99 -22.49 -3.35 2.52
C ARG A 99 -21.36 -2.64 3.25
N ALA A 100 -20.71 -1.70 2.58
CA ALA A 100 -19.66 -0.88 3.16
C ALA A 100 -19.92 0.61 2.91
N ILE A 101 -19.44 1.44 3.81
CA ILE A 101 -19.46 2.89 3.66
C ILE A 101 -18.01 3.36 3.54
N VAL A 102 -17.72 4.08 2.48
CA VAL A 102 -16.42 4.71 2.24
C VAL A 102 -16.59 6.22 2.31
N LEU A 103 -15.83 6.86 3.18
CA LEU A 103 -15.78 8.31 3.26
C LEU A 103 -14.90 8.84 2.11
N GLU A 104 -15.42 9.74 1.32
CA GLU A 104 -14.68 10.39 0.23
C GLU A 104 -14.51 11.90 0.49
N PRO A 105 -13.41 12.51 0.03
CA PRO A 105 -12.34 11.92 -0.77
C PRO A 105 -11.39 11.05 0.06
N SER A 106 -10.98 9.89 -0.47
CA SER A 106 -10.07 8.95 0.17
C SER A 106 -9.23 8.18 -0.85
N PHE A 107 -8.41 7.25 -0.39
CA PHE A 107 -7.62 6.39 -1.26
C PHE A 107 -8.51 5.56 -2.19
N SER A 108 -8.31 5.70 -3.49
CA SER A 108 -9.17 5.11 -4.53
C SER A 108 -9.30 3.58 -4.46
N GLU A 109 -8.31 2.91 -3.85
CA GLU A 109 -8.32 1.46 -3.70
C GLU A 109 -9.43 0.95 -2.77
N TYR A 110 -9.90 1.73 -1.81
CA TYR A 110 -11.04 1.32 -0.98
C TYR A 110 -12.25 1.02 -1.84
N LYS A 111 -12.70 1.99 -2.62
CA LYS A 111 -13.88 1.85 -3.46
C LYS A 111 -13.67 0.80 -4.55
N ARG A 112 -12.51 0.83 -5.22
CA ARG A 112 -12.18 -0.10 -6.31
C ARG A 112 -12.23 -1.55 -5.84
N THR A 113 -11.58 -1.85 -4.72
CA THR A 113 -11.47 -3.21 -4.19
C THR A 113 -12.82 -3.74 -3.70
N LEU A 114 -13.57 -2.93 -2.95
CA LEU A 114 -14.91 -3.30 -2.49
C LEU A 114 -15.84 -3.62 -3.67
N HIS A 115 -15.84 -2.77 -4.71
CA HIS A 115 -16.64 -3.00 -5.91
C HIS A 115 -16.22 -4.28 -6.65
N GLN A 116 -14.92 -4.55 -6.79
CA GLN A 116 -14.39 -5.76 -7.44
C GLN A 116 -14.79 -7.04 -6.72
N GLU A 117 -14.88 -7.01 -5.40
CA GLU A 117 -15.25 -8.17 -4.58
C GLU A 117 -16.76 -8.24 -4.29
N GLY A 118 -17.58 -7.41 -4.94
CA GLY A 118 -19.04 -7.47 -4.83
C GLY A 118 -19.60 -6.95 -3.50
N VAL A 119 -18.85 -6.11 -2.79
CA VAL A 119 -19.33 -5.37 -1.62
C VAL A 119 -20.04 -4.10 -2.13
N THR A 120 -21.26 -3.84 -1.67
CA THR A 120 -22.13 -2.73 -2.12
C THR A 120 -22.26 -1.63 -1.07
#